data_e13ca72632665dac8fbb3de5c5e4b8cf
#
_entry.id   e13ca72632665dac8fbb3de5c5e4b8cf
#
_cell.length_a   1.000
_cell.length_b   1.000
_cell.length_c   1.000
_cell.angle_alpha   90.00
_cell.angle_beta   90.00
_cell.angle_gamma   90.00
#
_symmetry.space_group_name_H-M   'P 1'
#
loop_
_entity.id
_entity.type
_entity.pdbx_description
1 polymer ?
#
loop_
_entity_poly.entity_id
_entity_poly.type
_entity_poly.pdbx_seq_one_letter_code
_entity_poly.pdbx_strand_id
1 'polypeptide(L)'
;ILFVLDKNEIHLTFMREALKQAKLAKSINEVPIGAVIIKNSKIIGSGYNQNISSHSVSAHAEIVAINEAGSFLKNYRLVDCDMYVTVEPCHMCAKAIVDARLRNLYFATPEPKSGAIISIDSFLKKKFLNHVVNYEYGFLQEDCRNIIKNFFLSKRGWGYFVMIHCKPVPPLKIL
;
A
#
# COMPACT_ATOMS: atom_id res chain seq x y z
N ILE A 1 34.63 -12.78 1.41
CA ILE A 1 34.27 -11.43 1.96
C ILE A 1 32.76 -11.34 1.92
N LEU A 2 32.10 -11.58 3.07
CA LEU A 2 30.66 -11.32 3.20
C LEU A 2 30.47 -9.80 3.13
N PHE A 3 29.86 -9.30 2.06
CA PHE A 3 29.30 -7.94 2.05
C PHE A 3 28.12 -7.92 3.03
N VAL A 4 28.34 -7.38 4.21
CA VAL A 4 27.26 -6.99 5.11
C VAL A 4 26.61 -5.77 4.43
N LEU A 5 25.49 -5.99 3.75
CA LEU A 5 24.69 -4.88 3.22
C LEU A 5 24.35 -3.95 4.40
N ASP A 6 24.53 -2.65 4.23
CA ASP A 6 24.10 -1.66 5.20
C ASP A 6 22.59 -1.82 5.41
N LYS A 7 22.15 -1.68 6.67
CA LYS A 7 20.72 -1.81 7.04
C LYS A 7 19.83 -0.94 6.14
N ASN A 8 20.26 0.27 5.80
CA ASN A 8 19.58 1.16 4.89
C ASN A 8 19.45 0.60 3.46
N GLU A 9 20.48 -0.06 2.95
CA GLU A 9 20.45 -0.66 1.60
C GLU A 9 19.43 -1.79 1.50
N ILE A 10 19.24 -2.56 2.57
CA ILE A 10 18.23 -3.60 2.64
C ILE A 10 16.83 -2.99 2.55
N HIS A 11 16.56 -1.92 3.33
CA HIS A 11 15.27 -1.23 3.29
C HIS A 11 15.00 -0.60 1.92
N LEU A 12 16.00 0.03 1.32
CA LEU A 12 15.89 0.60 -0.03
C LEU A 12 15.59 -0.49 -1.08
N THR A 13 16.22 -1.66 -0.96
CA THR A 13 15.99 -2.78 -1.87
C THR A 13 14.55 -3.24 -1.84
N PHE A 14 13.96 -3.49 -0.67
CA PHE A 14 12.58 -3.94 -0.57
C PHE A 14 11.58 -2.83 -0.89
N MET A 15 11.89 -1.57 -0.60
CA MET A 15 11.05 -0.46 -1.01
C MET A 15 11.05 -0.26 -2.54
N ARG A 16 12.17 -0.54 -3.24
CA ARG A 16 12.18 -0.58 -4.72
C ARG A 16 11.27 -1.67 -5.27
N GLU A 17 11.18 -2.83 -4.61
CA GLU A 17 10.24 -3.88 -5.02
C GLU A 17 8.78 -3.44 -4.81
N ALA A 18 8.44 -2.79 -3.69
CA ALA A 18 7.13 -2.20 -3.49
C ALA A 18 6.82 -1.11 -4.55
N LEU A 19 7.81 -0.29 -4.93
CA LEU A 19 7.64 0.71 -5.98
C LEU A 19 7.42 0.07 -7.37
N LYS A 20 7.99 -1.09 -7.65
CA LYS A 20 7.67 -1.85 -8.89
C LYS A 20 6.20 -2.26 -8.90
N GLN A 21 5.64 -2.72 -7.77
CA GLN A 21 4.22 -3.02 -7.66
C GLN A 21 3.36 -1.77 -7.90
N ALA A 22 3.75 -0.61 -7.35
CA ALA A 22 3.05 0.65 -7.62
C ALA A 22 3.05 1.02 -9.13
N LYS A 23 4.14 0.74 -9.84
CA LYS A 23 4.21 0.95 -11.29
C LYS A 23 3.27 0.01 -12.06
N LEU A 24 3.08 -1.23 -11.59
CA LEU A 24 2.07 -2.14 -12.15
C LEU A 24 0.65 -1.60 -11.97
N ALA A 25 0.29 -1.12 -10.76
CA ALA A 25 -0.98 -0.44 -10.54
C ALA A 25 -1.20 0.70 -11.54
N LYS A 26 -0.19 1.57 -11.71
CA LYS A 26 -0.24 2.69 -12.66
C LYS A 26 -0.50 2.22 -14.10
N SER A 27 0.12 1.12 -14.53
CA SER A 27 0.00 0.60 -15.91
C SER A 27 -1.41 0.13 -16.25
N ILE A 28 -2.21 -0.26 -15.24
CA ILE A 28 -3.61 -0.66 -15.40
C ILE A 28 -4.58 0.42 -14.92
N ASN A 29 -4.09 1.66 -14.77
CA ASN A 29 -4.90 2.81 -14.40
C ASN A 29 -5.48 2.80 -12.99
N GLU A 30 -4.89 2.04 -12.07
CA GLU A 30 -5.14 2.06 -10.63
C GLU A 30 -4.26 3.09 -9.93
N VAL A 31 -4.66 3.52 -8.74
CA VAL A 31 -3.83 4.40 -7.90
C VAL A 31 -2.49 3.70 -7.62
N PRO A 32 -1.34 4.33 -7.95
CA PRO A 32 -0.03 3.66 -7.93
C PRO A 32 0.49 3.46 -6.51
N ILE A 33 -0.06 2.49 -5.82
CA ILE A 33 0.36 2.00 -4.52
C ILE A 33 0.78 0.54 -4.67
N GLY A 34 1.91 0.18 -4.07
CA GLY A 34 2.44 -1.17 -4.07
C GLY A 34 2.98 -1.56 -2.71
N ALA A 35 2.88 -2.84 -2.40
CA ALA A 35 3.37 -3.42 -1.15
C ALA A 35 4.05 -4.77 -1.39
N VAL A 36 5.02 -5.10 -0.54
CA VAL A 36 5.63 -6.42 -0.46
C VAL A 36 5.76 -6.87 0.98
N ILE A 37 5.66 -8.18 1.20
CA ILE A 37 5.86 -8.82 2.52
C ILE A 37 7.10 -9.70 2.46
N ILE A 38 7.94 -9.51 3.47
CA ILE A 38 9.26 -10.13 3.57
C ILE A 38 9.31 -11.08 4.76
N LYS A 39 9.83 -12.27 4.56
CA LYS A 39 10.23 -13.21 5.62
C LYS A 39 11.60 -13.77 5.32
N ASN A 40 12.52 -13.73 6.30
CA ASN A 40 13.88 -14.23 6.14
C ASN A 40 14.57 -13.70 4.86
N SER A 41 14.49 -12.38 4.65
CA SER A 41 15.06 -11.68 3.48
C SER A 41 14.50 -12.14 2.11
N LYS A 42 13.36 -12.83 2.10
CA LYS A 42 12.67 -13.25 0.87
C LYS A 42 11.29 -12.59 0.77
N ILE A 43 10.92 -12.16 -0.42
CA ILE A 43 9.55 -11.71 -0.70
C ILE A 43 8.65 -12.95 -0.72
N ILE A 44 7.62 -12.96 0.12
CA ILE A 44 6.62 -14.03 0.22
C ILE A 44 5.22 -13.58 -0.17
N GLY A 45 5.03 -12.29 -0.37
CA GLY A 45 3.79 -11.71 -0.87
C GLY A 45 4.05 -10.35 -1.47
N SER A 46 3.33 -10.04 -2.54
CA SER A 46 3.39 -8.77 -3.25
C SER A 46 1.97 -8.33 -3.62
N GLY A 47 1.75 -7.05 -3.71
CA GLY A 47 0.44 -6.52 -4.04
C GLY A 47 0.51 -5.10 -4.57
N TYR A 48 -0.46 -4.76 -5.38
CA TYR A 48 -0.70 -3.39 -5.85
C TYR A 48 -2.20 -3.12 -5.82
N ASN A 49 -2.59 -1.85 -5.82
CA ASN A 49 -4.00 -1.49 -5.81
C ASN A 49 -4.73 -2.06 -7.03
N GLN A 50 -5.88 -2.67 -6.78
CA GLN A 50 -6.74 -3.32 -7.77
C GLN A 50 -8.22 -2.99 -7.54
N ASN A 51 -8.53 -1.86 -6.92
CA ASN A 51 -9.91 -1.51 -6.52
C ASN A 51 -10.85 -1.45 -7.71
N ILE A 52 -10.43 -0.82 -8.81
CA ILE A 52 -11.25 -0.65 -10.02
C ILE A 52 -11.32 -1.97 -10.78
N SER A 53 -10.18 -2.60 -11.05
CA SER A 53 -10.08 -3.80 -11.87
C SER A 53 -10.73 -5.04 -11.25
N SER A 54 -10.70 -5.16 -9.91
CA SER A 54 -11.33 -6.26 -9.17
C SER A 54 -12.72 -5.93 -8.62
N HIS A 55 -13.22 -4.69 -8.80
CA HIS A 55 -14.48 -4.20 -8.25
C HIS A 55 -14.57 -4.40 -6.73
N SER A 56 -13.46 -4.20 -6.03
CA SER A 56 -13.33 -4.47 -4.59
C SER A 56 -12.77 -3.27 -3.83
N VAL A 57 -13.54 -2.77 -2.86
CA VAL A 57 -13.12 -1.68 -1.99
C VAL A 57 -11.92 -2.04 -1.13
N SER A 58 -11.73 -3.30 -0.83
CA SER A 58 -10.64 -3.79 0.01
C SER A 58 -9.37 -4.19 -0.77
N ALA A 59 -9.37 -4.11 -2.10
CA ALA A 59 -8.24 -4.52 -2.92
C ALA A 59 -7.10 -3.46 -2.93
N HIS A 60 -6.71 -2.99 -1.74
CA HIS A 60 -5.52 -2.19 -1.53
C HIS A 60 -4.25 -3.05 -1.62
N ALA A 61 -3.15 -2.45 -2.00
CA ALA A 61 -1.86 -3.12 -2.17
C ALA A 61 -1.47 -3.97 -0.96
N GLU A 62 -1.69 -3.43 0.25
CA GLU A 62 -1.36 -4.10 1.52
C GLU A 62 -2.21 -5.35 1.73
N ILE A 63 -3.53 -5.27 1.46
CA ILE A 63 -4.45 -6.40 1.61
C ILE A 63 -4.10 -7.50 0.61
N VAL A 64 -3.82 -7.13 -0.65
CA VAL A 64 -3.41 -8.07 -1.68
C VAL A 64 -2.12 -8.79 -1.27
N ALA A 65 -1.10 -8.05 -0.79
CA ALA A 65 0.16 -8.61 -0.33
C ALA A 65 -0.02 -9.53 0.90
N ILE A 66 -0.87 -9.15 1.87
CA ILE A 66 -1.20 -9.98 3.05
C ILE A 66 -1.83 -11.31 2.61
N ASN A 67 -2.79 -11.27 1.69
CA ASN A 67 -3.47 -12.46 1.19
C ASN A 67 -2.51 -13.40 0.45
N GLU A 68 -1.63 -12.87 -0.39
CA GLU A 68 -0.60 -13.66 -1.08
C GLU A 68 0.37 -14.31 -0.09
N ALA A 69 0.90 -13.54 0.87
CA ALA A 69 1.78 -14.07 1.89
C ALA A 69 1.10 -15.11 2.78
N GLY A 70 -0.17 -14.90 3.13
CA GLY A 70 -0.98 -15.87 3.88
C GLY A 70 -1.16 -17.18 3.13
N SER A 71 -1.44 -17.10 1.83
CA SER A 71 -1.53 -18.27 0.94
C SER A 71 -0.20 -19.01 0.84
N PHE A 72 0.91 -18.27 0.71
CA PHE A 72 2.26 -18.85 0.67
C PHE A 72 2.61 -19.60 1.96
N LEU A 73 2.32 -19.00 3.12
CA LEU A 73 2.60 -19.61 4.44
C LEU A 73 1.52 -20.60 4.88
N LYS A 74 0.38 -20.68 4.18
CA LYS A 74 -0.82 -21.43 4.59
C LYS A 74 -1.28 -21.03 6.00
N ASN A 75 -1.14 -19.76 6.33
CA ASN A 75 -1.46 -19.21 7.64
C ASN A 75 -1.83 -17.72 7.51
N TYR A 76 -2.95 -17.31 8.13
CA TYR A 76 -3.32 -15.88 8.15
C TYR A 76 -2.44 -15.04 9.08
N ARG A 77 -1.71 -15.67 10.01
CA ARG A 77 -0.75 -15.00 10.88
C ARG A 77 0.63 -14.97 10.23
N LEU A 78 1.08 -13.79 9.90
CA LEU A 78 2.36 -13.53 9.24
C LEU A 78 3.44 -13.18 10.26
N VAL A 79 3.61 -14.05 11.26
CA VAL A 79 4.58 -13.86 12.34
C VAL A 79 6.00 -13.78 11.76
N ASP A 80 6.80 -12.85 12.30
CA ASP A 80 8.18 -12.54 11.85
C ASP A 80 8.28 -12.05 10.40
N CYS A 81 7.18 -11.52 9.86
CA CYS A 81 7.16 -10.88 8.55
C CYS A 81 7.19 -9.37 8.69
N ASP A 82 7.81 -8.71 7.72
CA ASP A 82 7.89 -7.27 7.58
C ASP A 82 7.16 -6.83 6.30
N MET A 83 6.46 -5.70 6.35
CA MET A 83 5.80 -5.10 5.20
C MET A 83 6.54 -3.86 4.74
N TYR A 84 6.71 -3.72 3.41
CA TYR A 84 7.12 -2.48 2.76
C TYR A 84 5.99 -2.01 1.86
N VAL A 85 5.57 -0.77 2.00
CA VAL A 85 4.49 -0.17 1.21
C VAL A 85 4.87 1.25 0.79
N THR A 86 4.50 1.64 -0.41
CA THR A 86 4.92 2.93 -0.99
C THR A 86 4.24 4.14 -0.36
N VAL A 87 3.12 3.95 0.33
CA VAL A 87 2.33 5.02 0.97
C VAL A 87 1.88 4.58 2.35
N GLU A 88 1.70 5.52 3.26
CA GLU A 88 1.17 5.29 4.59
C GLU A 88 -0.18 4.57 4.54
N PRO A 89 -0.34 3.42 5.24
CA PRO A 89 -1.58 2.66 5.25
C PRO A 89 -2.77 3.42 5.86
N CYS A 90 -3.94 3.22 5.27
CA CYS A 90 -5.21 3.68 5.84
C CYS A 90 -5.65 2.80 7.03
N HIS A 91 -6.72 3.18 7.74
CA HIS A 91 -7.22 2.45 8.91
C HIS A 91 -7.57 0.98 8.62
N MET A 92 -8.18 0.67 7.47
CA MET A 92 -8.48 -0.70 7.05
C MET A 92 -7.20 -1.54 6.95
N CYS A 93 -6.20 -1.02 6.24
CA CYS A 93 -4.92 -1.71 6.05
C CYS A 93 -4.12 -1.79 7.36
N ALA A 94 -4.11 -0.73 8.17
CA ALA A 94 -3.45 -0.72 9.47
C ALA A 94 -4.04 -1.79 10.41
N LYS A 95 -5.37 -1.95 10.41
CA LYS A 95 -6.02 -3.02 11.20
C LYS A 95 -5.66 -4.41 10.66
N ALA A 96 -5.67 -4.61 9.35
CA ALA A 96 -5.27 -5.88 8.75
C ALA A 96 -3.80 -6.24 9.06
N ILE A 97 -2.88 -5.26 9.05
CA ILE A 97 -1.47 -5.42 9.42
C ILE A 97 -1.34 -5.94 10.87
N VAL A 98 -2.11 -5.36 11.80
CA VAL A 98 -2.14 -5.79 13.20
C VAL A 98 -2.70 -7.21 13.33
N ASP A 99 -3.82 -7.50 12.67
CA ASP A 99 -4.51 -8.80 12.75
C ASP A 99 -3.67 -9.91 12.12
N ALA A 100 -2.96 -9.60 11.04
CA ALA A 100 -1.99 -10.50 10.42
C ALA A 100 -0.73 -10.73 11.26
N ARG A 101 -0.54 -10.03 12.40
CA ARG A 101 0.62 -10.16 13.28
C ARG A 101 1.96 -9.82 12.62
N LEU A 102 1.97 -8.84 11.71
CA LEU A 102 3.22 -8.35 11.12
C LEU A 102 4.11 -7.74 12.21
N ARG A 103 5.42 -7.94 12.08
CA ARG A 103 6.42 -7.47 13.04
C ARG A 103 6.74 -5.98 12.83
N ASN A 104 7.09 -5.62 11.59
CA ASN A 104 7.45 -4.26 11.23
C ASN A 104 6.71 -3.79 9.98
N LEU A 105 6.43 -2.49 9.95
CA LEU A 105 5.86 -1.78 8.82
C LEU A 105 6.84 -0.69 8.37
N TYR A 106 7.20 -0.69 7.10
CA TYR A 106 8.00 0.34 6.46
C TYR A 106 7.18 0.99 5.36
N PHE A 107 6.95 2.30 5.44
CA PHE A 107 6.25 3.02 4.37
C PHE A 107 7.09 4.20 3.86
N ALA A 108 6.96 4.50 2.55
CA ALA A 108 7.81 5.50 1.94
C ALA A 108 7.34 6.92 2.24
N THR A 109 6.08 7.24 1.97
CA THR A 109 5.56 8.61 2.10
C THR A 109 4.31 8.67 2.97
N PRO A 110 4.17 9.70 3.83
CA PRO A 110 2.92 9.99 4.53
C PRO A 110 1.75 10.23 3.59
N GLU A 111 0.51 9.91 4.05
CA GLU A 111 -0.73 10.19 3.34
C GLU A 111 -1.63 11.10 4.19
N PRO A 112 -1.60 12.43 3.96
CA PRO A 112 -2.28 13.40 4.82
C PRO A 112 -3.81 13.26 4.90
N LYS A 113 -4.44 12.60 3.91
CA LYS A 113 -5.90 12.50 3.82
C LYS A 113 -6.48 11.23 4.45
N SER A 114 -5.73 10.14 4.45
CA SER A 114 -6.24 8.83 4.87
C SER A 114 -5.25 8.00 5.69
N GLY A 115 -4.02 8.48 5.88
CA GLY A 115 -2.97 7.77 6.60
C GLY A 115 -3.27 7.61 8.07
N ALA A 116 -3.28 6.38 8.56
CA ALA A 116 -3.68 6.04 9.92
C ALA A 116 -2.52 5.89 10.90
N ILE A 117 -1.26 5.94 10.44
CA ILE A 117 -0.09 5.63 11.26
C ILE A 117 0.46 6.88 11.96
N ILE A 118 0.63 7.97 11.20
CA ILE A 118 1.19 9.24 11.69
C ILE A 118 0.39 10.46 11.24
N SER A 119 -0.34 10.39 10.10
CA SER A 119 -0.92 11.58 9.48
C SER A 119 -2.23 12.03 10.10
N ILE A 120 -3.24 11.16 10.19
CA ILE A 120 -4.56 11.47 10.77
C ILE A 120 -4.66 10.98 12.21
N ASP A 121 -4.14 9.79 12.47
CA ASP A 121 -4.27 9.08 13.72
C ASP A 121 -2.93 8.42 14.08
N SER A 122 -2.79 7.98 15.31
CA SER A 122 -1.71 7.11 15.76
C SER A 122 -2.27 5.72 16.01
N PHE A 123 -2.87 5.13 14.97
CA PHE A 123 -3.65 3.88 15.09
C PHE A 123 -2.86 2.76 15.76
N LEU A 124 -1.60 2.53 15.37
CA LEU A 124 -0.76 1.47 15.92
C LEU A 124 -0.41 1.64 17.41
N LYS A 125 -0.69 2.81 18.01
CA LYS A 125 -0.48 3.09 19.44
C LYS A 125 -1.75 2.92 20.28
N LYS A 126 -2.87 2.50 19.69
CA LYS A 126 -4.14 2.34 20.41
C LYS A 126 -4.08 1.17 21.38
N LYS A 127 -4.51 1.41 22.62
CA LYS A 127 -4.43 0.43 23.74
C LYS A 127 -5.30 -0.82 23.54
N PHE A 128 -6.33 -0.75 22.70
CA PHE A 128 -7.20 -1.91 22.43
C PHE A 128 -6.59 -2.91 21.44
N LEU A 129 -5.48 -2.57 20.81
CA LEU A 129 -4.80 -3.48 19.90
C LEU A 129 -4.08 -4.58 20.67
N ASN A 130 -4.20 -5.80 20.20
CA ASN A 130 -3.66 -7.00 20.83
C ASN A 130 -2.32 -7.46 20.24
N HIS A 131 -1.69 -6.63 19.41
CA HIS A 131 -0.38 -6.86 18.80
C HIS A 131 0.32 -5.53 18.53
N VAL A 132 1.62 -5.50 18.77
CA VAL A 132 2.45 -4.33 18.52
C VAL A 132 3.15 -4.48 17.18
N VAL A 133 3.00 -3.48 16.33
CA VAL A 133 3.70 -3.36 15.04
C VAL A 133 4.63 -2.15 15.13
N ASN A 134 5.93 -2.37 14.95
CA ASN A 134 6.88 -1.27 14.85
C ASN A 134 6.80 -0.66 13.45
N TYR A 135 7.11 0.63 13.31
CA TYR A 135 7.13 1.27 12.00
C TYR A 135 8.28 2.25 11.84
N GLU A 136 8.76 2.35 10.60
CA GLU A 136 9.69 3.38 10.13
C GLU A 136 9.22 3.88 8.75
N TYR A 137 9.61 5.10 8.35
CA TYR A 137 9.21 5.65 7.06
C TYR A 137 10.27 6.57 6.46
N GLY A 138 10.10 6.92 5.17
CA GLY A 138 10.98 7.83 4.45
C GLY A 138 11.89 7.17 3.41
N PHE A 139 11.88 5.84 3.28
CA PHE A 139 12.67 5.12 2.28
C PHE A 139 12.09 5.35 0.87
N LEU A 140 12.84 5.94 -0.06
CA LEU A 140 12.40 6.35 -1.40
C LEU A 140 11.18 7.29 -1.38
N GLN A 141 11.08 8.15 -0.38
CA GLN A 141 9.92 9.00 -0.14
C GLN A 141 9.55 9.84 -1.37
N GLU A 142 10.53 10.49 -2.01
CA GLU A 142 10.27 11.37 -3.15
C GLU A 142 9.81 10.57 -4.39
N ASP A 143 10.41 9.41 -4.68
CA ASP A 143 10.00 8.57 -5.81
C ASP A 143 8.56 8.10 -5.66
N CYS A 144 8.20 7.64 -4.45
CA CYS A 144 6.85 7.17 -4.15
C CYS A 144 5.82 8.31 -4.12
N ARG A 145 6.19 9.49 -3.61
CA ARG A 145 5.35 10.68 -3.67
C ARG A 145 5.10 11.13 -5.10
N ASN A 146 6.14 11.17 -5.93
CA ASN A 146 6.07 11.67 -7.29
C ASN A 146 5.21 10.77 -8.20
N ILE A 147 5.28 9.45 -8.07
CA ILE A 147 4.45 8.55 -8.89
C ILE A 147 2.96 8.79 -8.64
N ILE A 148 2.55 9.00 -7.38
CA ILE A 148 1.16 9.30 -6.99
C ILE A 148 0.74 10.69 -7.46
N LYS A 149 1.57 11.71 -7.19
CA LYS A 149 1.31 13.08 -7.63
C LYS A 149 1.09 13.16 -9.14
N ASN A 150 1.96 12.55 -9.92
CA ASN A 150 1.88 12.54 -11.37
C ASN A 150 0.64 11.79 -11.87
N PHE A 151 0.24 10.70 -11.22
CA PHE A 151 -0.98 9.98 -11.53
C PHE A 151 -2.22 10.88 -11.36
N PHE A 152 -2.36 11.54 -10.22
CA PHE A 152 -3.50 12.43 -9.99
C PHE A 152 -3.48 13.70 -10.84
N LEU A 153 -2.30 14.23 -11.18
CA LEU A 153 -2.19 15.34 -12.12
C LEU A 153 -2.69 14.94 -13.52
N SER A 154 -2.34 13.76 -14.01
CA SER A 154 -2.83 13.26 -15.30
C SER A 154 -4.35 13.07 -15.30
N LYS A 155 -4.96 12.69 -14.18
CA LYS A 155 -6.42 12.53 -14.07
C LYS A 155 -7.18 13.85 -14.01
N ARG A 156 -6.61 14.91 -13.45
CA ARG A 156 -7.25 16.24 -13.43
C ARG A 156 -7.38 16.85 -14.82
N GLY A 157 -6.46 16.57 -15.74
CA GLY A 157 -6.58 16.96 -17.15
C GLY A 157 -7.73 16.26 -17.88
N TRP A 158 -8.05 15.02 -17.50
CA TRP A 158 -9.16 14.24 -18.06
C TRP A 158 -10.55 14.71 -17.57
N GLY A 159 -10.65 15.22 -16.34
CA GLY A 159 -11.91 15.74 -15.80
C GLY A 159 -12.49 16.89 -16.61
N TYR A 160 -11.66 17.73 -17.17
CA TYR A 160 -12.09 18.82 -18.06
C TYR A 160 -12.61 18.32 -19.42
N PHE A 161 -12.01 17.24 -19.94
CA PHE A 161 -12.40 16.66 -21.22
C PHE A 161 -13.67 15.82 -21.12
N VAL A 162 -13.89 15.11 -20.01
CA VAL A 162 -15.09 14.29 -19.77
C VAL A 162 -16.33 15.17 -19.50
N MET A 163 -16.18 16.31 -18.83
CA MET A 163 -17.29 17.26 -18.63
C MET A 163 -17.85 17.85 -19.93
N ILE A 164 -17.05 17.92 -20.98
CA ILE A 164 -17.48 18.48 -22.28
C ILE A 164 -18.23 17.45 -23.13
N HIS A 165 -18.07 16.16 -22.88
CA HIS A 165 -18.59 15.08 -23.75
C HIS A 165 -19.57 14.10 -23.08
N CYS A 166 -19.80 14.17 -21.78
CA CYS A 166 -20.81 13.34 -21.09
C CYS A 166 -22.17 14.01 -21.15
N LYS A 167 -23.09 13.45 -21.93
CA LYS A 167 -24.54 13.74 -21.79
C LYS A 167 -24.99 13.35 -20.37
N PRO A 168 -25.85 14.15 -19.73
CA PRO A 168 -26.36 13.82 -18.40
C PRO A 168 -27.06 12.46 -18.42
N VAL A 169 -26.70 11.58 -17.50
CA VAL A 169 -27.39 10.32 -17.28
C VAL A 169 -28.78 10.65 -16.75
N PRO A 170 -29.88 10.15 -17.35
CA PRO A 170 -31.21 10.38 -16.83
C PRO A 170 -31.37 9.77 -15.45
N PRO A 171 -32.18 10.37 -14.54
CA PRO A 171 -32.37 9.84 -13.20
C PRO A 171 -32.97 8.43 -13.25
N LEU A 172 -32.40 7.53 -12.46
CA LEU A 172 -32.93 6.18 -12.25
C LEU A 172 -34.36 6.29 -11.72
N LYS A 173 -35.34 5.80 -12.48
CA LYS A 173 -36.70 5.58 -11.97
C LYS A 173 -36.62 4.44 -10.95
N ILE A 174 -36.81 4.77 -9.69
CA ILE A 174 -37.07 3.79 -8.63
C ILE A 174 -38.50 3.28 -8.85
N LEU A 175 -38.64 2.00 -9.16
CA LEU A 175 -39.92 1.27 -9.14
C LEU A 175 -40.27 0.89 -7.72
#